data_e3d5fd9f9819954ee5fbdcb520c50822
#
_entry.id   e3d5fd9f9819954ee5fbdcb520c50822
#
_cell.length_a   1.000
_cell.length_b   1.000
_cell.length_c   1.000
_cell.angle_alpha   90.00
_cell.angle_beta   90.00
_cell.angle_gamma   90.00
#
_symmetry.space_group_name_H-M   'P 1'
#
loop_
_entity.id
_entity.type
_entity.pdbx_description
1 polymer ?
#
loop_
_entity_poly.entity_id
_entity_poly.type
_entity_poly.pdbx_seq_one_letter_code
_entity_poly.pdbx_strand_id
1 'polypeptide(L)'
;DWLARGLRAEAAQLYRRESPSFTLHNDSWWRRDGTPGISELNANTTMAHLEFPLTQGRAFLRTDHVRMDAGTFKKDATGAYSERFASCNFAGLDSQGDTQSLVGCGRGFTQKADGTSFAAGWTDEQWSFDLGSTPYGFTVQNWVGGISYADKIGVTGFTLTASRRPLSSSLLSFSGRKIHAQALNGVV
;
A
#
# COMPACT_ATOMS: atom_id res chain seq x y z
N ASP A 1 -31.87 31.69 20.56
CA ASP A 1 -31.22 31.31 19.29
C ASP A 1 -30.02 30.41 19.41
N TRP A 2 -29.44 30.23 20.59
CA TRP A 2 -28.41 29.23 20.82
C TRP A 2 -28.98 27.79 20.78
N LEU A 3 -30.22 27.61 21.30
CA LEU A 3 -30.93 26.33 21.30
C LEU A 3 -31.22 25.87 19.88
N ALA A 4 -31.68 26.78 19.01
CA ALA A 4 -31.92 26.47 17.60
C ALA A 4 -30.64 26.12 16.84
N ARG A 5 -29.50 26.69 17.21
CA ARG A 5 -28.18 26.33 16.65
C ARG A 5 -27.73 24.97 17.14
N GLY A 6 -27.92 24.65 18.44
CA GLY A 6 -27.64 23.34 19.01
C GLY A 6 -28.45 22.25 18.34
N LEU A 7 -29.76 22.41 18.25
CA LEU A 7 -30.63 21.42 17.57
C LEU A 7 -30.29 21.21 16.10
N ARG A 8 -29.91 22.27 15.37
CA ARG A 8 -29.46 22.15 13.98
C ARG A 8 -28.14 21.39 13.88
N ALA A 9 -27.21 21.61 14.81
CA ALA A 9 -25.94 20.92 14.84
C ALA A 9 -26.13 19.42 15.13
N GLU A 10 -26.99 19.07 16.10
CA GLU A 10 -27.33 17.67 16.42
C GLU A 10 -28.07 17.01 15.25
N ALA A 11 -29.05 17.66 14.67
CA ALA A 11 -29.77 17.16 13.50
C ALA A 11 -28.81 16.93 12.31
N ALA A 12 -27.87 17.83 12.10
CA ALA A 12 -26.86 17.67 11.05
C ALA A 12 -25.87 16.53 11.34
N GLN A 13 -25.59 16.24 12.60
CA GLN A 13 -24.79 15.07 12.99
C GLN A 13 -25.55 13.76 12.77
N LEU A 14 -26.82 13.70 13.18
CA LEU A 14 -27.68 12.55 12.92
C LEU A 14 -27.85 12.30 11.43
N TYR A 15 -28.08 13.35 10.66
CA TYR A 15 -28.18 13.24 9.20
C TYR A 15 -26.91 12.70 8.56
N ARG A 16 -25.75 13.10 9.05
CA ARG A 16 -24.44 12.56 8.60
C ARG A 16 -24.26 11.11 9.00
N ARG A 17 -24.77 10.68 10.15
CA ARG A 17 -24.70 9.28 10.58
C ARG A 17 -25.58 8.37 9.72
N GLU A 18 -26.73 8.84 9.30
CA GLU A 18 -27.74 8.08 8.56
C GLU A 18 -27.62 8.22 7.05
N SER A 19 -26.81 9.13 6.56
CA SER A 19 -26.63 9.35 5.12
C SER A 19 -25.40 8.63 4.57
N PRO A 20 -25.46 8.10 3.35
CA PRO A 20 -24.26 7.69 2.63
C PRO A 20 -23.30 8.86 2.43
N SER A 21 -22.01 8.59 2.46
CA SER A 21 -20.97 9.58 2.18
C SER A 21 -19.99 9.05 1.15
N PHE A 22 -19.56 9.93 0.25
CA PHE A 22 -18.51 9.63 -0.71
C PHE A 22 -17.37 10.61 -0.51
N THR A 23 -16.15 10.08 -0.40
CA THR A 23 -14.93 10.86 -0.26
C THR A 23 -13.96 10.50 -1.36
N LEU A 24 -13.43 11.51 -2.03
CA LEU A 24 -12.32 11.37 -2.95
C LEU A 24 -11.11 12.08 -2.35
N HIS A 25 -10.01 11.36 -2.19
CA HIS A 25 -8.77 11.89 -1.65
C HIS A 25 -7.62 11.59 -2.59
N ASN A 26 -6.70 12.54 -2.75
CA ASN A 26 -5.46 12.34 -3.48
C ASN A 26 -4.29 12.69 -2.58
N ASP A 27 -3.34 11.81 -2.48
CA ASP A 27 -2.10 11.99 -1.72
C ASP A 27 -0.91 11.79 -2.64
N SER A 28 0.05 12.71 -2.55
CA SER A 28 1.29 12.66 -3.31
C SER A 28 2.46 12.89 -2.37
N TRP A 29 3.40 11.99 -2.39
CA TRP A 29 4.60 12.12 -1.59
C TRP A 29 5.85 11.70 -2.36
N TRP A 30 6.99 12.23 -1.95
CA TRP A 30 8.27 11.98 -2.62
C TRP A 30 9.42 11.92 -1.64
N ARG A 31 10.40 11.10 -1.98
CA ARG A 31 11.69 11.02 -1.33
C ARG A 31 12.77 11.25 -2.37
N ARG A 32 13.53 12.33 -2.23
CA ARG A 32 14.57 12.72 -3.20
C ARG A 32 16.00 12.36 -2.79
N ASP A 33 16.20 12.05 -1.51
CA ASP A 33 17.48 11.69 -0.91
C ASP A 33 17.78 10.18 -0.97
N GLY A 34 16.94 9.44 -1.65
CA GLY A 34 17.11 8.01 -1.88
C GLY A 34 18.02 7.67 -3.04
N THR A 35 18.37 6.40 -3.16
CA THR A 35 19.11 5.89 -4.32
C THR A 35 18.16 5.73 -5.50
N PRO A 36 18.45 6.35 -6.68
CA PRO A 36 17.63 6.20 -7.87
C PRO A 36 17.43 4.73 -8.26
N GLY A 37 16.20 4.36 -8.56
CA GLY A 37 15.81 2.97 -8.87
C GLY A 37 15.59 2.07 -7.65
N ILE A 38 15.90 2.52 -6.44
CA ILE A 38 15.80 1.72 -5.20
C ILE A 38 14.90 2.41 -4.18
N SER A 39 15.34 3.53 -3.63
CA SER A 39 14.70 4.23 -2.51
C SER A 39 14.38 5.69 -2.77
N GLU A 40 14.86 6.28 -3.88
CA GLU A 40 14.24 7.48 -4.42
C GLU A 40 12.82 7.10 -4.84
N LEU A 41 11.82 7.87 -4.43
CA LEU A 41 10.44 7.46 -4.65
C LEU A 41 9.54 8.67 -4.86
N ASN A 42 8.77 8.61 -5.92
CA ASN A 42 7.63 9.47 -6.17
C ASN A 42 6.38 8.58 -6.16
N ALA A 43 5.43 8.89 -5.31
CA ALA A 43 4.20 8.13 -5.18
C ALA A 43 2.99 9.04 -5.20
N ASN A 44 1.96 8.61 -5.89
CA ASN A 44 0.65 9.23 -5.93
C ASN A 44 -0.41 8.18 -5.66
N THR A 45 -1.29 8.47 -4.73
CA THR A 45 -2.42 7.61 -4.39
C THR A 45 -3.71 8.39 -4.52
N THR A 46 -4.62 7.91 -5.33
CA THR A 46 -5.99 8.42 -5.41
C THR A 46 -6.92 7.41 -4.75
N MET A 47 -7.60 7.82 -3.70
CA MET A 47 -8.53 7.01 -2.93
C MET A 47 -9.96 7.47 -3.16
N ALA A 48 -10.84 6.54 -3.49
CA ALA A 48 -12.28 6.72 -3.45
C ALA A 48 -12.87 5.86 -2.32
N HIS A 49 -13.65 6.47 -1.46
CA HIS A 49 -14.23 5.85 -0.28
C HIS A 49 -15.73 6.14 -0.21
N LEU A 50 -16.53 5.11 -0.19
CA LEU A 50 -17.98 5.16 -0.02
C LEU A 50 -18.34 4.54 1.31
N GLU A 51 -19.05 5.27 2.15
CA GLU A 51 -19.64 4.77 3.39
C GLU A 51 -21.15 4.83 3.35
N PHE A 52 -21.82 3.88 3.96
CA PHE A 52 -23.25 3.85 4.08
C PHE A 52 -23.67 3.21 5.41
N PRO A 53 -24.76 3.68 6.02
CA PRO A 53 -25.27 3.10 7.26
C PRO A 53 -25.77 1.68 6.99
N LEU A 54 -25.42 0.77 7.87
CA LEU A 54 -25.86 -0.63 7.82
C LEU A 54 -26.06 -1.14 9.23
N THR A 55 -27.32 -1.44 9.59
CA THR A 55 -27.68 -1.86 10.95
C THR A 55 -27.24 -0.83 12.02
N GLN A 56 -26.49 -1.24 13.04
CA GLN A 56 -26.02 -0.37 14.11
C GLN A 56 -24.66 0.28 13.82
N GLY A 57 -24.14 0.11 12.62
CA GLY A 57 -22.82 0.60 12.22
C GLY A 57 -22.81 1.20 10.83
N ARG A 58 -21.62 1.33 10.25
CA ARG A 58 -21.38 1.81 8.90
C ARG A 58 -20.57 0.79 8.13
N ALA A 59 -21.03 0.43 6.96
CA ALA A 59 -20.25 -0.32 6.00
C ALA A 59 -19.50 0.65 5.08
N PHE A 60 -18.36 0.23 4.56
CA PHE A 60 -17.61 1.00 3.58
C PHE A 60 -17.08 0.13 2.43
N LEU A 61 -16.92 0.79 1.30
CA LEU A 61 -16.18 0.31 0.15
C LEU A 61 -15.08 1.31 -0.15
N ARG A 62 -13.87 0.84 -0.39
CA ARG A 62 -12.72 1.67 -0.69
C ARG A 62 -11.98 1.11 -1.91
N THR A 63 -11.54 1.99 -2.77
CA THR A 63 -10.60 1.69 -3.85
C THR A 63 -9.46 2.70 -3.83
N ASP A 64 -8.23 2.20 -3.93
CA ASP A 64 -7.04 3.04 -3.99
C ASP A 64 -6.31 2.75 -5.31
N HIS A 65 -6.11 3.77 -6.12
CA HIS A 65 -5.24 3.71 -7.28
C HIS A 65 -3.87 4.29 -6.90
N VAL A 66 -2.84 3.44 -6.95
CA VAL A 66 -1.48 3.78 -6.51
C VAL A 66 -0.54 3.76 -7.69
N ARG A 67 0.20 4.84 -7.87
CA ARG A 67 1.32 4.96 -8.81
C ARG A 67 2.58 5.24 -8.06
N MET A 68 3.62 4.47 -8.33
CA MET A 68 4.92 4.61 -7.70
C MET A 68 6.02 4.62 -8.77
N ASP A 69 6.98 5.52 -8.62
CA ASP A 69 8.14 5.63 -9.50
C ASP A 69 9.39 5.83 -8.63
N ALA A 70 10.27 4.86 -8.61
CA ALA A 70 11.54 4.92 -7.90
C ALA A 70 12.70 5.40 -8.79
N GLY A 71 12.40 5.88 -9.99
CA GLY A 71 13.37 6.36 -10.93
C GLY A 71 14.10 5.24 -11.68
N THR A 72 15.25 5.59 -12.21
CA THR A 72 16.05 4.70 -13.04
C THR A 72 17.39 4.45 -12.36
N PHE A 73 17.85 3.21 -12.36
CA PHE A 73 19.17 2.85 -11.85
C PHE A 73 20.25 3.64 -12.55
N LYS A 74 21.16 4.24 -11.78
CA LYS A 74 22.37 4.89 -12.30
C LYS A 74 23.51 3.87 -12.36
N LYS A 75 24.34 4.01 -13.36
CA LYS A 75 25.61 3.30 -13.45
C LYS A 75 26.56 3.83 -12.36
N ASP A 76 27.36 2.93 -11.79
CA ASP A 76 28.44 3.32 -10.90
C ASP A 76 29.63 3.95 -11.68
N ALA A 77 30.70 4.28 -10.95
CA ALA A 77 31.92 4.86 -11.55
C ALA A 77 32.63 3.92 -12.56
N THR A 78 32.34 2.62 -12.51
CA THR A 78 32.88 1.60 -13.41
C THR A 78 32.00 1.41 -14.67
N GLY A 79 30.85 2.07 -14.72
CA GLY A 79 29.86 1.92 -15.77
C GLY A 79 28.94 0.73 -15.63
N ALA A 80 29.02 -0.01 -14.51
CA ALA A 80 28.14 -1.10 -14.18
C ALA A 80 26.87 -0.60 -13.46
N TYR A 81 25.75 -1.28 -13.65
CA TYR A 81 24.56 -1.08 -12.82
C TYR A 81 24.73 -1.86 -11.51
N SER A 82 24.16 -1.33 -10.41
CA SER A 82 24.18 -2.05 -9.14
C SER A 82 23.50 -3.42 -9.29
N GLU A 83 24.31 -4.46 -9.29
CA GLU A 83 23.93 -5.85 -9.56
C GLU A 83 23.05 -6.46 -8.47
N ARG A 84 22.94 -5.81 -7.32
CA ARG A 84 22.33 -6.37 -6.11
C ARG A 84 20.84 -6.16 -6.00
N PHE A 85 20.20 -5.48 -6.93
CA PHE A 85 18.78 -5.17 -6.83
C PHE A 85 17.96 -5.59 -8.05
N ALA A 86 17.22 -6.61 -7.79
CA ALA A 86 15.87 -6.99 -8.20
C ALA A 86 15.45 -6.97 -9.68
N SER A 87 16.10 -6.29 -10.61
CA SER A 87 15.75 -6.35 -12.04
C SER A 87 16.79 -7.07 -12.90
N CYS A 88 17.90 -7.36 -12.33
CA CYS A 88 18.97 -8.06 -13.01
C CYS A 88 18.95 -9.53 -12.60
N ASN A 89 18.66 -10.41 -13.52
CA ASN A 89 18.83 -11.84 -13.27
C ASN A 89 20.32 -12.13 -13.25
N PHE A 90 20.83 -12.67 -12.16
CA PHE A 90 22.11 -13.36 -12.16
C PHE A 90 22.00 -14.56 -13.09
N ALA A 91 22.72 -14.51 -14.19
CA ALA A 91 22.80 -15.65 -15.13
C ALA A 91 23.77 -16.74 -14.68
N GLY A 92 24.22 -16.69 -13.42
CA GLY A 92 25.16 -17.66 -12.87
C GLY A 92 26.63 -17.18 -12.96
N LEU A 93 27.50 -17.90 -12.29
CA LEU A 93 28.95 -17.78 -12.46
C LEU A 93 29.36 -18.63 -13.65
N ASP A 94 30.26 -18.13 -14.49
CA ASP A 94 30.87 -18.97 -15.52
C ASP A 94 31.83 -19.99 -14.90
N SER A 95 32.40 -20.85 -15.74
CA SER A 95 33.33 -21.92 -15.30
C SER A 95 34.65 -21.36 -14.73
N GLN A 96 34.86 -20.04 -14.76
CA GLN A 96 36.01 -19.35 -14.19
C GLN A 96 35.65 -18.56 -12.93
N GLY A 97 34.39 -18.62 -12.49
CA GLY A 97 33.93 -17.93 -11.30
C GLY A 97 33.62 -16.43 -11.53
N ASP A 98 33.59 -16.01 -12.77
CA ASP A 98 33.23 -14.63 -13.13
C ASP A 98 31.73 -14.51 -13.36
N THR A 99 31.16 -13.39 -12.99
CA THR A 99 29.73 -13.13 -13.20
C THR A 99 29.43 -12.95 -14.68
N GLN A 100 28.82 -13.97 -15.27
CA GLN A 100 28.33 -13.84 -16.64
C GLN A 100 27.31 -12.70 -16.75
N SER A 101 27.46 -12.01 -17.86
CA SER A 101 26.64 -10.93 -18.34
C SER A 101 25.19 -11.00 -17.87
N LEU A 102 24.79 -10.10 -17.01
CA LEU A 102 23.44 -9.98 -16.48
C LEU A 102 22.47 -9.72 -17.64
N VAL A 103 21.74 -10.75 -18.02
CA VAL A 103 20.71 -10.63 -19.05
C VAL A 103 19.66 -9.64 -18.56
N GLY A 104 19.55 -8.52 -19.22
CA GLY A 104 18.53 -7.52 -18.92
C GLY A 104 19.01 -6.30 -18.15
N CYS A 105 20.24 -6.22 -17.66
CA CYS A 105 20.79 -5.05 -16.95
C CYS A 105 21.46 -4.01 -17.84
N GLY A 106 21.56 -4.25 -19.12
CA GLY A 106 22.29 -3.40 -20.07
C GLY A 106 21.63 -2.07 -20.44
N ARG A 107 20.40 -1.81 -19.98
CA ARG A 107 19.68 -0.57 -20.25
C ARG A 107 19.03 -0.11 -18.95
N GLY A 108 19.11 1.21 -18.68
CA GLY A 108 18.56 1.79 -17.46
C GLY A 108 17.13 1.37 -17.20
N PHE A 109 16.92 0.55 -16.16
CA PHE A 109 15.59 0.10 -15.79
C PHE A 109 14.88 1.15 -14.96
N THR A 110 13.73 1.55 -15.43
CA THR A 110 12.82 2.37 -14.66
C THR A 110 12.02 1.46 -13.72
N GLN A 111 12.08 1.77 -12.45
CA GLN A 111 11.33 1.05 -11.41
C GLN A 111 10.00 1.74 -11.17
N LYS A 112 8.96 1.21 -11.77
CA LYS A 112 7.59 1.73 -11.64
C LYS A 112 6.64 0.61 -11.24
N ALA A 113 5.64 0.98 -10.45
CA ALA A 113 4.50 0.13 -10.16
C ALA A 113 3.22 0.98 -10.21
N ASP A 114 2.20 0.41 -10.79
CA ASP A 114 0.88 1.02 -10.95
C ASP A 114 -0.16 -0.06 -10.65
N GLY A 115 -1.16 0.26 -9.87
CA GLY A 115 -2.18 -0.73 -9.53
C GLY A 115 -3.33 -0.16 -8.72
N THR A 116 -4.42 -0.94 -8.66
CA THR A 116 -5.64 -0.57 -7.96
C THR A 116 -5.98 -1.62 -6.91
N SER A 117 -6.18 -1.21 -5.67
CA SER A 117 -6.65 -2.05 -4.57
C SER A 117 -8.13 -1.83 -4.31
N PHE A 118 -8.75 -2.84 -3.71
CA PHE A 118 -10.12 -2.78 -3.24
C PHE A 118 -10.18 -3.26 -1.80
N ALA A 119 -11.04 -2.64 -1.01
CA ALA A 119 -11.33 -3.05 0.33
C ALA A 119 -12.80 -2.81 0.67
N ALA A 120 -13.33 -3.62 1.56
CA ALA A 120 -14.65 -3.45 2.16
C ALA A 120 -14.54 -3.71 3.65
N GLY A 121 -15.40 -3.10 4.42
CA GLY A 121 -15.43 -3.31 5.85
C GLY A 121 -16.68 -2.74 6.49
N TRP A 122 -16.73 -2.90 7.79
CA TRP A 122 -17.83 -2.42 8.62
C TRP A 122 -17.29 -2.00 9.98
N THR A 123 -17.88 -0.96 10.55
CA THR A 123 -17.52 -0.45 11.88
C THR A 123 -18.74 0.00 12.64
N ASP A 124 -18.75 -0.24 13.94
CA ASP A 124 -19.70 0.31 14.89
C ASP A 124 -18.96 0.94 16.09
N GLU A 125 -19.61 1.09 17.22
CA GLU A 125 -19.02 1.70 18.42
C GLU A 125 -17.95 0.80 19.08
N GLN A 126 -18.01 -0.51 18.90
CA GLN A 126 -17.13 -1.49 19.54
C GLN A 126 -16.27 -2.25 18.55
N TRP A 127 -16.81 -2.56 17.39
CA TRP A 127 -16.16 -3.41 16.39
C TRP A 127 -15.78 -2.66 15.14
N SER A 128 -14.65 -3.02 14.60
CA SER A 128 -14.25 -2.63 13.25
C SER A 128 -13.59 -3.81 12.57
N PHE A 129 -14.00 -4.12 11.34
CA PHE A 129 -13.30 -5.10 10.52
C PHE A 129 -13.23 -4.62 9.08
N ASP A 130 -12.16 -5.03 8.41
CA ASP A 130 -11.96 -4.78 6.99
C ASP A 130 -11.25 -5.94 6.33
N LEU A 131 -11.53 -6.12 5.04
CA LEU A 131 -10.86 -7.06 4.17
C LEU A 131 -10.63 -6.38 2.82
N GLY A 132 -9.44 -6.57 2.27
CA GLY A 132 -9.07 -5.99 0.98
C GLY A 132 -7.92 -6.73 0.32
N SER A 133 -7.40 -6.14 -0.73
CA SER A 133 -6.25 -6.66 -1.47
C SER A 133 -5.16 -5.61 -1.58
N THR A 134 -3.91 -6.04 -1.75
CA THR A 134 -2.87 -5.16 -2.30
C THR A 134 -3.21 -4.80 -3.75
N PRO A 135 -2.64 -3.72 -4.30
CA PRO A 135 -3.03 -3.25 -5.63
C PRO A 135 -2.86 -4.32 -6.72
N TYR A 136 -3.92 -4.55 -7.47
CA TYR A 136 -3.87 -5.32 -8.71
C TYR A 136 -3.05 -4.53 -9.75
N GLY A 137 -2.11 -5.18 -10.38
CA GLY A 137 -1.07 -4.57 -11.22
C GLY A 137 0.31 -4.61 -10.56
N PHE A 138 0.37 -4.78 -9.24
CA PHE A 138 1.62 -5.05 -8.54
C PHE A 138 2.08 -6.48 -8.75
N THR A 139 3.40 -6.71 -8.63
CA THR A 139 4.01 -8.01 -8.87
C THR A 139 3.54 -9.07 -7.86
N VAL A 140 3.32 -8.66 -6.62
CA VAL A 140 2.84 -9.53 -5.54
C VAL A 140 1.49 -9.05 -5.06
N GLN A 141 0.52 -9.94 -5.14
CA GLN A 141 -0.84 -9.69 -4.66
C GLN A 141 -1.10 -10.48 -3.39
N ASN A 142 -1.63 -9.81 -2.38
CA ASN A 142 -1.96 -10.39 -1.09
C ASN A 142 -3.31 -9.89 -0.59
N TRP A 143 -3.97 -10.71 0.19
CA TRP A 143 -5.09 -10.28 1.00
C TRP A 143 -4.57 -9.54 2.23
N VAL A 144 -5.23 -8.45 2.55
CA VAL A 144 -4.95 -7.59 3.70
C VAL A 144 -6.24 -7.37 4.46
N GLY A 145 -6.16 -7.10 5.74
CA GLY A 145 -7.36 -6.85 6.52
C GLY A 145 -7.05 -6.75 8.00
N GLY A 146 -8.08 -6.45 8.76
CA GLY A 146 -7.97 -6.35 10.19
C GLY A 146 -9.30 -6.45 10.91
N ILE A 147 -9.21 -6.70 12.19
CA ILE A 147 -10.32 -6.67 13.13
C ILE A 147 -9.87 -5.93 14.38
N SER A 148 -10.71 -5.06 14.88
CA SER A 148 -10.51 -4.35 16.14
C SER A 148 -11.74 -4.45 17.01
N TYR A 149 -11.52 -4.54 18.31
CA TYR A 149 -12.54 -4.48 19.33
C TYR A 149 -12.17 -3.45 20.38
N ALA A 150 -13.06 -2.52 20.67
CA ALA A 150 -12.88 -1.47 21.65
C ALA A 150 -13.95 -1.58 22.74
N ASP A 151 -13.53 -1.49 24.00
CA ASP A 151 -14.45 -1.51 25.14
C ASP A 151 -13.83 -0.79 26.35
N LYS A 152 -14.54 -0.75 27.45
CA LYS A 152 -14.13 -0.11 28.70
C LYS A 152 -14.24 -1.09 29.87
N ILE A 153 -13.23 -1.08 30.73
CA ILE A 153 -13.23 -1.76 32.01
C ILE A 153 -13.17 -0.68 33.09
N GLY A 154 -14.32 -0.40 33.71
CA GLY A 154 -14.46 0.71 34.64
C GLY A 154 -14.25 2.06 33.94
N VAL A 155 -13.23 2.80 34.31
CA VAL A 155 -12.88 4.10 33.73
C VAL A 155 -11.83 4.01 32.61
N THR A 156 -11.27 2.83 32.38
CA THR A 156 -10.17 2.62 31.43
C THR A 156 -10.71 2.01 30.15
N GLY A 157 -10.52 2.73 29.01
CA GLY A 157 -10.78 2.18 27.69
C GLY A 157 -9.61 1.31 27.21
N PHE A 158 -9.91 0.26 26.44
CA PHE A 158 -8.92 -0.56 25.75
C PHE A 158 -9.37 -0.85 24.32
N THR A 159 -8.40 -1.13 23.46
CA THR A 159 -8.65 -1.57 22.09
C THR A 159 -7.72 -2.74 21.77
N LEU A 160 -8.28 -3.82 21.29
CA LEU A 160 -7.55 -4.98 20.77
C LEU A 160 -7.60 -4.94 19.25
N THR A 161 -6.46 -5.04 18.58
CA THR A 161 -6.39 -5.04 17.13
C THR A 161 -5.52 -6.18 16.63
N ALA A 162 -6.04 -6.93 15.66
CA ALA A 162 -5.28 -7.88 14.88
C ALA A 162 -5.36 -7.46 13.40
N SER A 163 -4.22 -7.23 12.74
CA SER A 163 -4.24 -6.80 11.34
C SER A 163 -3.06 -7.30 10.56
N ARG A 164 -3.28 -7.49 9.26
CA ARG A 164 -2.27 -7.75 8.25
C ARG A 164 -2.29 -6.59 7.26
N ARG A 165 -1.20 -5.82 7.21
CA ARG A 165 -1.06 -4.65 6.34
C ARG A 165 0.21 -4.75 5.51
N PRO A 166 0.23 -4.25 4.26
CA PRO A 166 1.46 -4.19 3.49
C PRO A 166 2.39 -3.11 4.04
N LEU A 167 3.69 -3.33 3.91
CA LEU A 167 4.68 -2.29 4.14
C LEU A 167 4.79 -1.42 2.88
N SER A 168 4.51 -0.13 2.98
CA SER A 168 4.48 0.81 1.85
C SER A 168 5.69 1.75 1.82
N SER A 169 6.75 1.44 2.56
CA SER A 169 7.92 2.32 2.73
C SER A 169 8.84 2.38 1.49
N SER A 170 8.73 1.43 0.58
CA SER A 170 9.49 1.42 -0.67
C SER A 170 8.71 0.71 -1.78
N LEU A 171 9.13 0.94 -3.03
CA LEU A 171 8.54 0.24 -4.17
C LEU A 171 8.64 -1.28 -3.99
N LEU A 172 9.80 -1.78 -3.57
CA LEU A 172 10.03 -3.21 -3.36
C LEU A 172 9.15 -3.80 -2.26
N SER A 173 9.00 -3.11 -1.12
CA SER A 173 8.21 -3.61 0.00
C SER A 173 6.71 -3.60 -0.29
N PHE A 174 6.24 -2.67 -1.11
CA PHE A 174 4.82 -2.54 -1.40
C PHE A 174 4.37 -3.30 -2.65
N SER A 175 5.08 -3.15 -3.77
CA SER A 175 4.72 -3.84 -5.01
C SER A 175 5.23 -5.27 -5.10
N GLY A 176 6.21 -5.61 -4.30
CA GLY A 176 6.92 -6.87 -4.39
C GLY A 176 7.74 -6.97 -5.69
N ARG A 177 8.49 -8.06 -5.82
CA ARG A 177 9.16 -8.40 -7.06
C ARG A 177 9.29 -9.89 -7.25
N LYS A 178 8.98 -10.37 -8.44
CA LYS A 178 9.30 -11.75 -8.83
C LYS A 178 10.78 -11.78 -9.22
N ILE A 179 11.60 -12.38 -8.38
CA ILE A 179 12.90 -12.84 -8.79
C ILE A 179 12.64 -14.09 -9.64
N HIS A 180 13.07 -14.12 -10.88
CA HIS A 180 13.07 -15.37 -11.64
C HIS A 180 14.14 -16.26 -11.02
N ALA A 181 13.74 -16.98 -9.99
CA ALA A 181 14.56 -17.99 -9.35
C ALA A 181 14.52 -19.27 -10.19
N GLN A 182 15.12 -19.26 -11.35
CA GLN A 182 15.54 -20.53 -11.97
C GLN A 182 16.87 -21.03 -11.40
N ALA A 183 17.54 -20.29 -10.54
CA ALA A 183 18.83 -20.68 -9.96
C ALA A 183 18.85 -20.86 -8.45
N LEU A 184 17.77 -20.62 -7.74
CA LEU A 184 17.68 -20.90 -6.30
C LEU A 184 16.42 -21.72 -6.04
N ASN A 185 16.59 -23.02 -5.97
CA ASN A 185 15.59 -23.94 -5.45
C ASN A 185 15.11 -23.43 -4.10
N GLY A 186 13.96 -22.83 -4.12
CA GLY A 186 13.07 -22.68 -3.00
C GLY A 186 13.71 -22.05 -1.76
N VAL A 187 13.50 -20.78 -1.60
CA VAL A 187 13.02 -20.22 -0.34
C VAL A 187 12.50 -18.81 -0.63
N VAL A 188 11.22 -18.61 -0.49
CA VAL A 188 10.62 -17.34 -0.20
C VAL A 188 10.01 -17.43 1.18
#